data_c87268d451c0ece1020d490123168750
#
_entry.id   c87268d451c0ece1020d490123168750
#
_cell.length_a   1.000
_cell.length_b   1.000
_cell.length_c   1.000
_cell.angle_alpha   90.00
_cell.angle_beta   90.00
_cell.angle_gamma   90.00
#
_symmetry.space_group_name_H-M   'P 1'
#
loop_
_entity.id
_entity.type
_entity.pdbx_description
1 polymer ?
#
loop_
_entity_poly.entity_id
_entity_poly.type
_entity_poly.pdbx_seq_one_letter_code
_entity_poly.pdbx_strand_id
1 'polypeptide(L)'
;MSAINPDEIISILKEEIENYDEISQNQEVGTVISVGDGIATVYGIDHAMYGEVVVFENGLKGMVQDIRTNSMGCILFGKDTGIKEGTKVTRTGKQAGIPVGDGFVGRIVNALGAPIDGKGDIKEQDYRPVENPAPGIIDRKSVNVPLETGILSLDSMFPIGRGQRELIIGDRQTGKTSLAIDTILNQKGKDVICIYVAIGQKASTVAKVVSNLEKYGAMEYTTVFSSTASDCAPLQYIAPYAGTALAEYFMYKGKDVLIVYDDLTKHAVAYRALSLLLERSPGREAYPGDVFYLHSRLLERSSRLSDKLGGGSITALPIIETQAGDVSAYIPTNVISITDGQIFLESDLFFSGMRPAVNVGLSVSRVGGAAQTKAMKKASGSIRIDLAQYREMEVFTQFSSDLDDATKAQLAYGGCLMELLKQPLCNPLSLHQQVITLWTATHKKLVHVDKKAVKKYQMDMLEYFDNVYPEIGKEIDESKVLSDELGEKILQVADEFKDRAAAK
;
A
#
# COMPACT_ATOMS: atom_id res chain seq x y z
N MET A 1 17.65 -60.39 -44.36
CA MET A 1 16.58 -59.92 -43.51
C MET A 1 16.87 -60.42 -42.11
N SER A 2 17.43 -59.58 -41.26
CA SER A 2 17.65 -59.93 -39.84
C SER A 2 16.29 -60.01 -39.15
N ALA A 3 15.98 -61.15 -38.56
CA ALA A 3 14.76 -61.30 -37.75
C ALA A 3 14.91 -60.33 -36.54
N ILE A 4 13.97 -59.39 -36.43
CA ILE A 4 13.87 -58.51 -35.28
C ILE A 4 13.54 -59.41 -34.07
N ASN A 5 14.34 -59.31 -33.04
CA ASN A 5 14.20 -60.10 -31.82
C ASN A 5 12.91 -59.67 -31.08
N PRO A 6 11.98 -60.59 -30.74
CA PRO A 6 10.75 -60.24 -30.00
C PRO A 6 11.02 -59.49 -28.70
N ASP A 7 12.11 -59.74 -28.01
CA ASP A 7 12.49 -59.08 -26.76
C ASP A 7 12.92 -57.61 -26.96
N GLU A 8 13.51 -57.27 -28.12
CA GLU A 8 13.81 -55.85 -28.48
C GLU A 8 12.55 -55.07 -28.78
N ILE A 9 11.55 -55.69 -29.45
CA ILE A 9 10.25 -55.06 -29.70
C ILE A 9 9.52 -54.78 -28.38
N ILE A 10 9.56 -55.72 -27.44
CA ILE A 10 8.91 -55.59 -26.13
C ILE A 10 9.60 -54.50 -25.30
N SER A 11 10.94 -54.38 -25.35
CA SER A 11 11.68 -53.34 -24.64
C SER A 11 11.39 -51.95 -25.22
N ILE A 12 11.37 -51.80 -26.55
CA ILE A 12 11.01 -50.56 -27.23
C ILE A 12 9.57 -50.13 -26.92
N LEU A 13 8.63 -51.09 -26.95
CA LEU A 13 7.25 -50.79 -26.61
C LEU A 13 7.05 -50.42 -25.13
N LYS A 14 7.80 -51.02 -24.22
CA LYS A 14 7.80 -50.61 -22.81
C LYS A 14 8.36 -49.20 -22.62
N GLU A 15 9.49 -48.92 -23.25
CA GLU A 15 10.11 -47.61 -23.20
C GLU A 15 9.22 -46.52 -23.84
N GLU A 16 8.54 -46.81 -24.95
CA GLU A 16 7.55 -45.90 -25.56
C GLU A 16 6.31 -45.73 -24.69
N ILE A 17 5.82 -46.76 -24.01
CA ILE A 17 4.68 -46.69 -23.10
C ILE A 17 5.06 -45.86 -21.85
N GLU A 18 6.23 -46.10 -21.25
CA GLU A 18 6.75 -45.34 -20.12
C GLU A 18 6.95 -43.85 -20.49
N ASN A 19 7.55 -43.58 -21.65
CA ASN A 19 7.69 -42.25 -22.19
C ASN A 19 6.32 -41.59 -22.54
N TYR A 20 5.37 -42.37 -23.03
CA TYR A 20 4.03 -41.88 -23.35
C TYR A 20 3.25 -41.50 -22.09
N ASP A 21 3.36 -42.29 -21.02
CA ASP A 21 2.75 -41.93 -19.72
C ASP A 21 3.36 -40.69 -19.10
N GLU A 22 4.70 -40.49 -19.20
CA GLU A 22 5.38 -39.31 -18.71
C GLU A 22 5.03 -38.06 -19.54
N ILE A 23 4.94 -38.20 -20.87
CA ILE A 23 4.51 -37.13 -21.78
C ILE A 23 3.00 -36.85 -21.58
N SER A 24 2.18 -37.86 -21.36
CA SER A 24 0.74 -37.74 -21.12
C SER A 24 0.45 -37.03 -19.79
N GLN A 25 1.18 -37.35 -18.73
CA GLN A 25 1.04 -36.64 -17.43
C GLN A 25 1.43 -35.16 -17.50
N ASN A 26 2.42 -34.81 -18.34
CA ASN A 26 2.85 -33.42 -18.52
C ASN A 26 1.97 -32.60 -19.49
N GLN A 27 1.12 -33.27 -20.31
CA GLN A 27 0.24 -32.62 -21.30
C GLN A 27 -1.23 -33.08 -21.12
N GLU A 28 -1.72 -33.14 -19.88
CA GLU A 28 -3.15 -33.33 -19.64
C GLU A 28 -3.99 -32.26 -20.34
N VAL A 29 -4.91 -32.68 -21.17
CA VAL A 29 -5.81 -31.81 -21.93
C VAL A 29 -7.25 -32.04 -21.45
N GLY A 30 -7.82 -31.00 -20.88
CA GLY A 30 -9.22 -30.97 -20.49
C GLY A 30 -10.11 -30.30 -21.51
N THR A 31 -11.39 -30.31 -21.21
CA THR A 31 -12.43 -29.72 -22.05
C THR A 31 -13.31 -28.78 -21.21
N VAL A 32 -13.62 -27.60 -21.73
CA VAL A 32 -14.54 -26.66 -21.10
C VAL A 32 -15.96 -27.20 -21.11
N ILE A 33 -16.59 -27.31 -19.95
CA ILE A 33 -18.00 -27.71 -19.79
C ILE A 33 -18.90 -26.47 -19.83
N SER A 34 -18.47 -25.38 -19.13
CA SER A 34 -19.21 -24.13 -19.09
C SER A 34 -18.24 -22.96 -18.97
N VAL A 35 -18.64 -21.81 -19.50
CA VAL A 35 -17.85 -20.57 -19.43
C VAL A 35 -18.80 -19.37 -19.31
N GLY A 36 -18.44 -18.41 -18.48
CA GLY A 36 -19.16 -17.15 -18.33
C GLY A 36 -18.55 -16.27 -17.22
N ASP A 37 -18.68 -14.97 -17.37
CA ASP A 37 -18.27 -13.97 -16.38
C ASP A 37 -16.82 -14.10 -15.89
N GLY A 38 -15.90 -14.56 -16.77
CA GLY A 38 -14.49 -14.71 -16.46
C GLY A 38 -14.13 -15.99 -15.71
N ILE A 39 -15.05 -16.99 -15.68
CA ILE A 39 -14.82 -18.32 -15.11
C ILE A 39 -15.11 -19.38 -16.14
N ALA A 40 -14.30 -20.44 -16.18
CA ALA A 40 -14.51 -21.64 -16.95
C ALA A 40 -14.50 -22.87 -16.04
N THR A 41 -15.48 -23.74 -16.22
CA THR A 41 -15.46 -25.08 -15.61
C THR A 41 -14.88 -26.07 -16.63
N VAL A 42 -13.84 -26.79 -16.22
CA VAL A 42 -13.07 -27.69 -17.09
C VAL A 42 -13.14 -29.10 -16.53
N TYR A 43 -13.29 -30.09 -17.42
CA TYR A 43 -13.32 -31.52 -17.15
C TYR A 43 -12.11 -32.22 -17.80
N GLY A 44 -11.62 -33.31 -17.20
CA GLY A 44 -10.61 -34.18 -17.80
C GLY A 44 -9.16 -33.75 -17.52
N ILE A 45 -8.93 -32.92 -16.48
CA ILE A 45 -7.60 -32.68 -15.93
C ILE A 45 -7.64 -33.12 -14.46
N ASP A 46 -7.07 -34.26 -14.16
CA ASP A 46 -7.18 -34.92 -12.85
C ASP A 46 -6.02 -34.52 -11.90
N HIS A 47 -4.88 -34.07 -12.43
CA HIS A 47 -3.69 -33.73 -11.65
C HIS A 47 -3.43 -32.25 -11.55
N ALA A 48 -4.42 -31.40 -11.88
CA ALA A 48 -4.27 -29.94 -11.72
C ALA A 48 -4.10 -29.54 -10.25
N MET A 49 -3.22 -28.60 -10.01
CA MET A 49 -2.99 -28.03 -8.67
C MET A 49 -3.72 -26.70 -8.50
N TYR A 50 -4.14 -26.40 -7.28
CA TYR A 50 -4.66 -25.08 -6.93
C TYR A 50 -3.60 -24.00 -7.25
N GLY A 51 -4.01 -22.92 -7.92
CA GLY A 51 -3.10 -21.85 -8.35
C GLY A 51 -2.29 -22.15 -9.60
N GLU A 52 -2.48 -23.33 -10.24
CA GLU A 52 -1.81 -23.68 -11.49
C GLU A 52 -2.34 -22.86 -12.67
N VAL A 53 -1.45 -22.45 -13.56
CA VAL A 53 -1.82 -21.81 -14.83
C VAL A 53 -2.26 -22.89 -15.82
N VAL A 54 -3.40 -22.63 -16.46
CA VAL A 54 -3.89 -23.41 -17.60
C VAL A 54 -3.97 -22.52 -18.84
N VAL A 55 -3.82 -23.10 -20.02
CA VAL A 55 -3.87 -22.39 -21.30
C VAL A 55 -5.00 -22.95 -22.14
N PHE A 56 -5.90 -22.07 -22.55
CA PHE A 56 -7.01 -22.38 -23.45
C PHE A 56 -6.54 -22.41 -24.90
N GLU A 57 -7.26 -23.12 -25.77
CA GLU A 57 -6.93 -23.30 -27.19
C GLU A 57 -6.71 -21.96 -27.94
N ASN A 58 -7.39 -20.90 -27.52
CA ASN A 58 -7.23 -19.55 -28.08
C ASN A 58 -6.02 -18.77 -27.53
N GLY A 59 -5.17 -19.42 -26.68
CA GLY A 59 -4.01 -18.83 -26.04
C GLY A 59 -4.31 -18.04 -24.76
N LEU A 60 -5.59 -17.91 -24.36
CA LEU A 60 -5.94 -17.25 -23.09
C LEU A 60 -5.43 -18.10 -21.92
N LYS A 61 -4.85 -17.42 -20.93
CA LYS A 61 -4.41 -18.06 -19.68
C LYS A 61 -5.51 -17.96 -18.63
N GLY A 62 -5.60 -18.97 -17.79
CA GLY A 62 -6.42 -18.99 -16.60
C GLY A 62 -5.66 -19.59 -15.43
N MET A 63 -6.24 -19.52 -14.24
CA MET A 63 -5.69 -20.10 -13.03
C MET A 63 -6.75 -20.99 -12.35
N VAL A 64 -6.34 -22.16 -11.92
CA VAL A 64 -7.18 -23.10 -11.18
C VAL A 64 -7.49 -22.55 -9.80
N GLN A 65 -8.77 -22.36 -9.47
CA GLN A 65 -9.23 -21.80 -8.20
C GLN A 65 -10.16 -22.71 -7.41
N ASP A 66 -10.71 -23.74 -8.07
CA ASP A 66 -11.58 -24.71 -7.43
C ASP A 66 -11.31 -26.09 -8.03
N ILE A 67 -11.18 -27.10 -7.19
CA ILE A 67 -10.93 -28.49 -7.61
C ILE A 67 -12.03 -29.35 -7.02
N ARG A 68 -12.80 -30.02 -7.91
CA ARG A 68 -13.89 -30.93 -7.56
C ARG A 68 -13.54 -32.32 -8.02
N THR A 69 -14.34 -33.31 -7.66
CA THR A 69 -14.10 -34.72 -7.98
C THR A 69 -13.87 -34.99 -9.47
N ASN A 70 -14.61 -34.32 -10.36
CA ASN A 70 -14.56 -34.56 -11.82
C ASN A 70 -14.41 -33.27 -12.63
N SER A 71 -14.21 -32.14 -12.00
CA SER A 71 -14.08 -30.85 -12.69
C SER A 71 -13.25 -29.88 -11.89
N MET A 72 -12.74 -28.84 -12.55
CA MET A 72 -12.09 -27.75 -11.91
C MET A 72 -12.68 -26.41 -12.37
N GLY A 73 -12.74 -25.44 -11.46
CA GLY A 73 -13.10 -24.05 -11.73
C GLY A 73 -11.85 -23.23 -11.99
N CYS A 74 -11.77 -22.60 -13.15
CA CYS A 74 -10.66 -21.76 -13.56
C CYS A 74 -11.13 -20.30 -13.67
N ILE A 75 -10.38 -19.37 -13.11
CA ILE A 75 -10.54 -17.94 -13.37
C ILE A 75 -9.74 -17.55 -14.62
N LEU A 76 -10.32 -16.72 -15.48
CA LEU A 76 -9.72 -16.34 -16.77
C LEU A 76 -8.98 -15.00 -16.66
N PHE A 77 -7.78 -14.93 -17.18
CA PHE A 77 -6.96 -13.71 -17.19
C PHE A 77 -7.23 -12.82 -18.41
N GLY A 78 -8.50 -12.68 -18.77
CA GLY A 78 -8.93 -11.87 -19.89
C GLY A 78 -10.41 -12.07 -20.20
N LYS A 79 -10.83 -11.57 -21.36
CA LYS A 79 -12.21 -11.75 -21.83
C LYS A 79 -12.41 -13.20 -22.27
N ASP A 80 -13.54 -13.76 -21.93
CA ASP A 80 -13.97 -15.10 -22.28
C ASP A 80 -14.40 -15.25 -23.77
N THR A 81 -14.35 -14.14 -24.53
CA THR A 81 -14.69 -14.16 -25.96
C THR A 81 -13.83 -15.18 -26.74
N GLY A 82 -14.50 -16.10 -27.40
CA GLY A 82 -13.84 -17.17 -28.18
C GLY A 82 -13.64 -18.48 -27.42
N ILE A 83 -13.95 -18.52 -26.12
CA ILE A 83 -14.04 -19.77 -25.35
C ILE A 83 -15.51 -20.23 -25.36
N LYS A 84 -15.74 -21.49 -25.61
CA LYS A 84 -17.08 -22.14 -25.63
C LYS A 84 -16.99 -23.54 -25.07
N GLU A 85 -18.13 -24.14 -24.82
CA GLU A 85 -18.19 -25.57 -24.49
C GLU A 85 -17.43 -26.41 -25.54
N GLY A 86 -16.66 -27.38 -25.09
CA GLY A 86 -15.80 -28.19 -25.93
C GLY A 86 -14.43 -27.62 -26.24
N THR A 87 -14.13 -26.34 -25.85
CA THR A 87 -12.78 -25.75 -26.03
C THR A 87 -11.76 -26.53 -25.21
N LYS A 88 -10.61 -26.83 -25.82
CA LYS A 88 -9.51 -27.54 -25.15
C LYS A 88 -8.73 -26.65 -24.20
N VAL A 89 -8.32 -27.24 -23.08
CA VAL A 89 -7.54 -26.57 -22.04
C VAL A 89 -6.35 -27.45 -21.67
N THR A 90 -5.15 -26.90 -21.70
CA THR A 90 -3.92 -27.65 -21.38
C THR A 90 -3.35 -27.09 -20.05
N ARG A 91 -2.97 -28.00 -19.16
CA ARG A 91 -2.26 -27.65 -17.95
C ARG A 91 -0.80 -27.30 -18.25
N THR A 92 -0.21 -26.44 -17.41
CA THR A 92 1.20 -26.03 -17.58
C THR A 92 2.13 -26.61 -16.53
N GLY A 93 1.61 -27.15 -15.43
CA GLY A 93 2.40 -27.59 -14.27
C GLY A 93 3.08 -26.41 -13.52
N LYS A 94 2.77 -25.17 -13.86
CA LYS A 94 3.39 -23.99 -13.26
C LYS A 94 2.39 -23.19 -12.44
N GLN A 95 2.79 -22.75 -11.26
CA GLN A 95 1.99 -21.82 -10.47
C GLN A 95 1.84 -20.45 -11.18
N ALA A 96 0.69 -19.82 -10.98
CA ALA A 96 0.45 -18.48 -11.49
C ALA A 96 1.46 -17.49 -10.87
N GLY A 97 2.10 -16.72 -11.71
CA GLY A 97 3.12 -15.76 -11.33
C GLY A 97 3.25 -14.65 -12.35
N ILE A 98 4.15 -13.74 -12.06
CA ILE A 98 4.49 -12.63 -12.95
C ILE A 98 5.98 -12.57 -13.22
N PRO A 99 6.39 -12.05 -14.38
CA PRO A 99 7.77 -11.67 -14.60
C PRO A 99 8.15 -10.53 -13.65
N VAL A 100 9.38 -10.56 -13.15
CA VAL A 100 9.93 -9.53 -12.25
C VAL A 100 11.33 -9.11 -12.72
N GLY A 101 11.75 -7.92 -12.32
CA GLY A 101 13.07 -7.41 -12.69
C GLY A 101 13.23 -5.94 -12.36
N ASP A 102 14.45 -5.45 -12.39
CA ASP A 102 14.77 -4.03 -12.13
C ASP A 102 14.14 -3.11 -13.20
N GLY A 103 13.92 -3.64 -14.43
CA GLY A 103 13.27 -2.91 -15.52
C GLY A 103 11.80 -2.53 -15.31
N PHE A 104 11.16 -3.04 -14.23
CA PHE A 104 9.80 -2.66 -13.88
C PHE A 104 9.68 -1.29 -13.21
N VAL A 105 10.77 -0.78 -12.65
CA VAL A 105 10.80 0.55 -12.03
C VAL A 105 10.57 1.62 -13.11
N GLY A 106 9.69 2.56 -12.86
CA GLY A 106 9.30 3.61 -13.82
C GLY A 106 8.25 3.21 -14.84
N ARG A 107 7.68 1.99 -14.75
CA ARG A 107 6.76 1.43 -15.71
C ARG A 107 5.33 1.34 -15.17
N ILE A 108 4.38 1.32 -16.11
CA ILE A 108 2.97 1.04 -15.82
C ILE A 108 2.64 -0.31 -16.44
N VAL A 109 2.16 -1.23 -15.61
CA VAL A 109 1.88 -2.61 -16.01
C VAL A 109 0.46 -3.02 -15.62
N ASN A 110 -0.08 -4.00 -16.31
CA ASN A 110 -1.35 -4.63 -15.94
C ASN A 110 -1.17 -5.63 -14.77
N ALA A 111 -2.25 -6.28 -14.36
CA ALA A 111 -2.26 -7.26 -13.28
C ALA A 111 -1.38 -8.50 -13.55
N LEU A 112 -0.97 -8.75 -14.78
CA LEU A 112 -0.11 -9.87 -15.18
C LEU A 112 1.35 -9.45 -15.41
N GLY A 113 1.71 -8.19 -15.11
CA GLY A 113 3.05 -7.66 -15.33
C GLY A 113 3.35 -7.21 -16.75
N ALA A 114 2.38 -7.27 -17.68
CA ALA A 114 2.61 -6.78 -19.04
C ALA A 114 2.54 -5.25 -19.11
N PRO A 115 3.47 -4.58 -19.83
CA PRO A 115 3.52 -3.13 -19.93
C PRO A 115 2.31 -2.56 -20.69
N ILE A 116 1.76 -1.46 -20.18
CA ILE A 116 0.61 -0.75 -20.79
C ILE A 116 0.89 0.75 -21.02
N ASP A 117 2.14 1.17 -20.82
CA ASP A 117 2.60 2.57 -20.91
C ASP A 117 3.13 2.96 -22.31
N GLY A 118 3.11 2.04 -23.27
CA GLY A 118 3.60 2.29 -24.62
C GLY A 118 5.13 2.43 -24.75
N LYS A 119 5.89 2.16 -23.69
CA LYS A 119 7.36 2.27 -23.68
C LYS A 119 8.09 0.99 -24.13
N GLY A 120 7.36 0.06 -24.76
CA GLY A 120 7.91 -1.23 -25.21
C GLY A 120 8.02 -2.28 -24.11
N ASP A 121 8.55 -3.45 -24.47
CA ASP A 121 8.65 -4.60 -23.57
C ASP A 121 9.62 -4.35 -22.41
N ILE A 122 9.34 -5.01 -21.28
CA ILE A 122 10.17 -4.96 -20.09
C ILE A 122 11.11 -6.17 -20.11
N LYS A 123 12.40 -5.95 -19.87
CA LYS A 123 13.35 -7.06 -19.74
C LYS A 123 13.10 -7.78 -18.42
N GLU A 124 12.61 -8.98 -18.55
CA GLU A 124 12.42 -9.91 -17.43
C GLU A 124 13.77 -10.42 -16.92
N GLN A 125 13.90 -10.57 -15.61
CA GLN A 125 15.10 -11.13 -14.97
C GLN A 125 14.78 -12.43 -14.23
N ASP A 126 13.56 -12.55 -13.72
CA ASP A 126 13.09 -13.70 -12.96
C ASP A 126 11.56 -13.81 -13.06
N TYR A 127 11.00 -14.91 -12.54
CA TYR A 127 9.57 -15.17 -12.46
C TYR A 127 9.19 -15.50 -11.02
N ARG A 128 8.21 -14.78 -10.45
CA ARG A 128 7.76 -15.03 -9.08
C ARG A 128 6.29 -15.44 -9.03
N PRO A 129 5.94 -16.45 -8.22
CA PRO A 129 4.55 -16.81 -8.02
C PRO A 129 3.80 -15.65 -7.34
N VAL A 130 2.55 -15.44 -7.75
CA VAL A 130 1.70 -14.41 -7.15
C VAL A 130 1.27 -14.78 -5.74
N GLU A 131 1.03 -16.04 -5.47
CA GLU A 131 0.82 -16.58 -4.13
C GLU A 131 2.12 -17.19 -3.61
N ASN A 132 2.66 -16.61 -2.54
CA ASN A 132 3.88 -17.04 -1.90
C ASN A 132 3.71 -16.96 -0.38
N PRO A 133 4.20 -17.94 0.38
CA PRO A 133 4.12 -17.87 1.84
C PRO A 133 4.85 -16.64 2.39
N ALA A 134 4.29 -16.06 3.43
CA ALA A 134 4.93 -14.94 4.13
C ALA A 134 6.23 -15.40 4.81
N PRO A 135 7.23 -14.50 5.00
CA PRO A 135 8.43 -14.80 5.76
C PRO A 135 8.11 -15.33 7.16
N GLY A 136 8.84 -16.35 7.61
CA GLY A 136 8.67 -16.94 8.93
C GLY A 136 9.04 -15.98 10.07
N ILE A 137 8.71 -16.37 11.31
CA ILE A 137 8.98 -15.51 12.51
C ILE A 137 10.49 -15.28 12.67
N ILE A 138 11.32 -16.29 12.43
CA ILE A 138 12.79 -16.21 12.58
C ILE A 138 13.40 -15.34 11.47
N ASP A 139 12.74 -15.23 10.34
CA ASP A 139 13.19 -14.48 9.16
C ASP A 139 12.92 -12.99 9.28
N ARG A 140 12.15 -12.57 10.27
CA ARG A 140 11.76 -11.18 10.50
C ARG A 140 12.64 -10.47 11.51
N LYS A 141 12.79 -9.17 11.32
CA LYS A 141 13.43 -8.23 12.24
C LYS A 141 12.41 -7.21 12.74
N SER A 142 12.61 -6.70 13.94
CA SER A 142 11.74 -5.65 14.50
C SER A 142 11.71 -4.40 13.63
N VAL A 143 10.54 -3.80 13.54
CA VAL A 143 10.30 -2.54 12.83
C VAL A 143 10.73 -1.38 13.71
N ASN A 144 11.86 -0.76 13.41
CA ASN A 144 12.45 0.34 14.18
C ASN A 144 13.15 1.41 13.32
N VAL A 145 12.97 1.35 12.00
CA VAL A 145 13.47 2.37 11.07
C VAL A 145 12.28 3.13 10.53
N PRO A 146 12.24 4.48 10.63
CA PRO A 146 11.11 5.26 10.14
C PRO A 146 10.99 5.18 8.61
N LEU A 147 9.74 5.10 8.14
CA LEU A 147 9.35 5.46 6.80
C LEU A 147 8.72 6.85 6.90
N GLU A 148 9.48 7.88 6.59
CA GLU A 148 9.00 9.25 6.67
C GLU A 148 7.98 9.52 5.58
N THR A 149 6.75 9.89 5.98
CA THR A 149 5.66 10.17 5.03
C THR A 149 5.74 11.60 4.48
N GLY A 150 6.43 12.50 5.18
CA GLY A 150 6.45 13.93 4.88
C GLY A 150 5.16 14.65 5.27
N ILE A 151 4.24 13.95 5.95
CA ILE A 151 2.96 14.48 6.41
C ILE A 151 3.06 14.72 7.91
N LEU A 152 3.02 16.00 8.31
CA LEU A 152 3.26 16.43 9.68
C LEU A 152 2.39 15.70 10.71
N SER A 153 1.11 15.51 10.42
CA SER A 153 0.17 14.82 11.31
C SER A 153 0.48 13.34 11.48
N LEU A 154 1.03 12.68 10.46
CA LEU A 154 1.37 11.26 10.51
C LEU A 154 2.71 11.05 11.21
N ASP A 155 3.77 11.68 10.71
CA ASP A 155 5.11 11.46 11.22
C ASP A 155 5.24 11.87 12.70
N SER A 156 4.44 12.85 13.16
CA SER A 156 4.41 13.28 14.56
C SER A 156 3.62 12.39 15.49
N MET A 157 2.44 11.88 15.07
CA MET A 157 1.48 11.21 15.96
C MET A 157 1.30 9.71 15.65
N PHE A 158 1.43 9.31 14.40
CA PHE A 158 1.19 7.96 13.90
C PHE A 158 2.32 7.49 12.99
N PRO A 159 3.56 7.46 13.49
CA PRO A 159 4.72 7.15 12.67
C PRO A 159 4.63 5.75 12.06
N ILE A 160 5.13 5.63 10.84
CA ILE A 160 5.17 4.39 10.08
C ILE A 160 6.62 3.92 10.02
N GLY A 161 6.86 2.64 10.27
CA GLY A 161 8.17 2.03 10.16
C GLY A 161 8.34 1.19 8.90
N ARG A 162 9.57 1.05 8.42
CA ARG A 162 9.91 0.17 7.30
C ARG A 162 9.62 -1.29 7.65
N GLY A 163 8.70 -1.91 6.92
CA GLY A 163 8.20 -3.25 7.18
C GLY A 163 6.86 -3.30 7.91
N GLN A 164 6.25 -2.15 8.22
CA GLN A 164 4.94 -2.04 8.87
C GLN A 164 3.80 -2.10 7.85
N ARG A 165 2.64 -2.54 8.31
CA ARG A 165 1.36 -2.49 7.59
C ARG A 165 0.47 -1.46 8.27
N GLU A 166 0.30 -0.30 7.65
CA GLU A 166 -0.53 0.79 8.19
C GLU A 166 -1.73 1.03 7.30
N LEU A 167 -2.92 0.79 7.82
CA LEU A 167 -4.17 0.93 7.10
C LEU A 167 -4.56 2.41 6.94
N ILE A 168 -4.93 2.82 5.73
CA ILE A 168 -5.58 4.10 5.47
C ILE A 168 -7.07 3.83 5.25
N ILE A 169 -7.91 4.32 6.15
CA ILE A 169 -9.35 4.01 6.15
C ILE A 169 -10.18 5.29 6.24
N GLY A 170 -11.32 5.32 5.56
CA GLY A 170 -12.27 6.44 5.58
C GLY A 170 -13.22 6.41 4.40
N ASP A 171 -14.19 7.32 4.40
CA ASP A 171 -15.21 7.41 3.36
C ASP A 171 -14.64 7.85 2.00
N ARG A 172 -15.47 7.81 0.97
CA ARG A 172 -15.11 8.30 -0.36
C ARG A 172 -14.69 9.76 -0.32
N GLN A 173 -13.65 10.09 -1.09
CA GLN A 173 -13.17 11.47 -1.26
C GLN A 173 -12.63 12.16 0.02
N THR A 174 -12.27 11.41 1.05
CA THR A 174 -11.62 11.95 2.27
C THR A 174 -10.11 12.16 2.15
N GLY A 175 -9.52 11.87 0.99
CA GLY A 175 -8.09 12.10 0.73
C GLY A 175 -7.19 10.88 0.92
N LYS A 176 -7.72 9.65 1.01
CA LYS A 176 -6.92 8.42 1.19
C LYS A 176 -5.81 8.25 0.15
N THR A 177 -6.18 8.28 -1.12
CA THR A 177 -5.24 8.19 -2.24
C THR A 177 -4.22 9.32 -2.23
N SER A 178 -4.63 10.55 -1.89
CA SER A 178 -3.72 11.70 -1.82
C SER A 178 -2.66 11.53 -0.76
N LEU A 179 -3.03 11.01 0.41
CA LEU A 179 -2.11 10.72 1.51
C LEU A 179 -1.07 9.66 1.09
N ALA A 180 -1.50 8.61 0.39
CA ALA A 180 -0.60 7.59 -0.14
C ALA A 180 0.35 8.15 -1.21
N ILE A 181 -0.14 9.03 -2.10
CA ILE A 181 0.69 9.68 -3.12
C ILE A 181 1.73 10.61 -2.45
N ASP A 182 1.34 11.43 -1.49
CA ASP A 182 2.27 12.31 -0.77
C ASP A 182 3.37 11.50 -0.06
N THR A 183 3.02 10.34 0.49
CA THR A 183 3.99 9.40 1.06
C THR A 183 4.97 8.88 -0.01
N ILE A 184 4.50 8.53 -1.21
CA ILE A 184 5.35 8.12 -2.34
C ILE A 184 6.28 9.29 -2.74
N LEU A 185 5.74 10.50 -2.90
CA LEU A 185 6.53 11.67 -3.29
C LEU A 185 7.67 11.96 -2.30
N ASN A 186 7.45 11.70 -1.03
CA ASN A 186 8.46 11.90 0.02
C ASN A 186 9.57 10.84 0.03
N GLN A 187 9.47 9.77 -0.77
CA GLN A 187 10.53 8.76 -0.86
C GLN A 187 11.67 9.15 -1.81
N LYS A 188 11.56 10.27 -2.51
CA LYS A 188 12.62 10.75 -3.41
C LYS A 188 13.96 10.89 -2.68
N GLY A 189 14.98 10.19 -3.17
CA GLY A 189 16.33 10.22 -2.59
C GLY A 189 16.51 9.41 -1.29
N LYS A 190 15.52 8.63 -0.87
CA LYS A 190 15.57 7.82 0.38
C LYS A 190 15.84 6.33 0.16
N ASP A 191 16.21 5.93 -1.06
CA ASP A 191 16.48 4.53 -1.46
C ASP A 191 15.30 3.58 -1.15
N VAL A 192 14.07 4.05 -1.39
CA VAL A 192 12.84 3.27 -1.26
C VAL A 192 12.20 3.12 -2.63
N ILE A 193 11.95 1.89 -3.04
CA ILE A 193 11.21 1.58 -4.26
C ILE A 193 9.72 1.61 -3.94
N CYS A 194 8.94 2.30 -4.77
CA CYS A 194 7.50 2.43 -4.56
C CYS A 194 6.72 1.58 -5.56
N ILE A 195 5.65 0.95 -5.10
CA ILE A 195 4.71 0.21 -5.94
C ILE A 195 3.30 0.70 -5.61
N TYR A 196 2.62 1.21 -6.62
CA TYR A 196 1.22 1.62 -6.49
C TYR A 196 0.32 0.63 -7.25
N VAL A 197 -0.58 -0.03 -6.53
CA VAL A 197 -1.50 -1.01 -7.10
C VAL A 197 -2.91 -0.43 -7.12
N ALA A 198 -3.37 -0.04 -8.31
CA ALA A 198 -4.73 0.42 -8.55
C ALA A 198 -5.65 -0.79 -8.77
N ILE A 199 -6.66 -0.96 -7.92
CA ILE A 199 -7.58 -2.11 -7.94
C ILE A 199 -8.99 -1.61 -8.18
N GLY A 200 -9.60 -1.95 -9.32
CA GLY A 200 -10.96 -1.57 -9.65
C GLY A 200 -11.19 -0.05 -9.72
N GLN A 201 -10.14 0.73 -9.93
CA GLN A 201 -10.21 2.19 -10.07
C GLN A 201 -10.64 2.58 -11.49
N LYS A 202 -11.24 3.77 -11.62
CA LYS A 202 -11.52 4.32 -12.96
C LYS A 202 -10.20 4.64 -13.67
N ALA A 203 -10.09 4.34 -14.95
CA ALA A 203 -8.89 4.63 -15.75
C ALA A 203 -8.47 6.10 -15.66
N SER A 204 -9.44 7.03 -15.65
CA SER A 204 -9.18 8.47 -15.45
C SER A 204 -8.55 8.82 -14.11
N THR A 205 -8.87 8.06 -13.05
CA THR A 205 -8.27 8.24 -11.72
C THR A 205 -6.82 7.75 -11.73
N VAL A 206 -6.57 6.58 -12.31
CA VAL A 206 -5.21 6.03 -12.45
C VAL A 206 -4.34 6.98 -13.29
N ALA A 207 -4.87 7.50 -14.41
CA ALA A 207 -4.16 8.47 -15.23
C ALA A 207 -3.77 9.75 -14.48
N LYS A 208 -4.64 10.26 -13.58
CA LYS A 208 -4.31 11.41 -12.71
C LYS A 208 -3.20 11.08 -11.72
N VAL A 209 -3.23 9.88 -11.12
CA VAL A 209 -2.17 9.42 -10.21
C VAL A 209 -0.84 9.38 -10.94
N VAL A 210 -0.79 8.73 -12.10
CA VAL A 210 0.41 8.65 -12.94
C VAL A 210 0.92 10.03 -13.33
N SER A 211 0.05 10.91 -13.82
CA SER A 211 0.42 12.28 -14.19
C SER A 211 1.00 13.07 -13.00
N ASN A 212 0.47 12.88 -11.79
CA ASN A 212 1.03 13.50 -10.60
C ASN A 212 2.42 12.92 -10.27
N LEU A 213 2.59 11.61 -10.31
CA LEU A 213 3.89 10.96 -10.06
C LEU A 213 4.94 11.41 -11.09
N GLU A 214 4.57 11.53 -12.37
CA GLU A 214 5.44 12.03 -13.43
C GLU A 214 5.83 13.50 -13.20
N LYS A 215 4.84 14.35 -12.91
CA LYS A 215 5.04 15.78 -12.67
C LYS A 215 6.07 16.07 -11.57
N TYR A 216 6.08 15.25 -10.51
CA TYR A 216 7.00 15.41 -9.37
C TYR A 216 8.25 14.52 -9.46
N GLY A 217 8.44 13.79 -10.58
CA GLY A 217 9.60 12.91 -10.81
C GLY A 217 9.59 11.64 -9.98
N ALA A 218 8.44 11.25 -9.41
CA ALA A 218 8.33 10.06 -8.58
C ALA A 218 8.26 8.76 -9.40
N MET A 219 7.96 8.83 -10.69
CA MET A 219 8.00 7.66 -11.57
C MET A 219 9.39 7.05 -11.69
N GLU A 220 10.47 7.80 -11.42
CA GLU A 220 11.85 7.28 -11.46
C GLU A 220 12.09 6.12 -10.50
N TYR A 221 11.32 6.03 -9.42
CA TYR A 221 11.42 4.98 -8.39
C TYR A 221 10.10 4.28 -8.10
N THR A 222 9.08 4.48 -8.95
CA THR A 222 7.73 3.93 -8.74
C THR A 222 7.30 3.04 -9.90
N THR A 223 6.72 1.89 -9.59
CA THR A 223 5.99 1.02 -10.53
C THR A 223 4.50 1.12 -10.26
N VAL A 224 3.70 1.24 -11.31
CA VAL A 224 2.23 1.30 -11.20
C VAL A 224 1.63 0.03 -11.78
N PHE A 225 0.94 -0.76 -10.95
CA PHE A 225 0.06 -1.84 -11.39
C PHE A 225 -1.33 -1.30 -11.58
N SER A 226 -1.93 -1.53 -12.73
CA SER A 226 -3.28 -1.06 -13.04
C SER A 226 -4.21 -2.22 -13.38
N SER A 227 -5.23 -2.40 -12.55
CA SER A 227 -6.41 -3.19 -12.86
C SER A 227 -7.63 -2.30 -12.68
N THR A 228 -8.21 -1.89 -13.80
CA THR A 228 -9.28 -0.88 -13.84
C THR A 228 -10.64 -1.48 -13.52
N ALA A 229 -11.64 -0.64 -13.28
CA ALA A 229 -13.03 -1.06 -13.07
C ALA A 229 -13.66 -1.73 -14.31
N SER A 230 -13.05 -1.60 -15.48
CA SER A 230 -13.50 -2.26 -16.72
C SER A 230 -12.86 -3.64 -16.92
N ASP A 231 -11.88 -4.00 -16.10
CA ASP A 231 -11.26 -5.32 -16.16
C ASP A 231 -12.13 -6.35 -15.43
N CYS A 232 -12.04 -7.60 -15.87
CA CYS A 232 -12.78 -8.70 -15.24
C CYS A 232 -12.32 -8.94 -13.79
N ALA A 233 -13.19 -9.50 -12.97
CA ALA A 233 -12.93 -9.75 -11.55
C ALA A 233 -11.63 -10.56 -11.30
N PRO A 234 -11.26 -11.57 -12.11
CA PRO A 234 -9.99 -12.27 -11.96
C PRO A 234 -8.75 -11.36 -12.00
N LEU A 235 -8.72 -10.37 -12.88
CA LEU A 235 -7.59 -9.43 -12.97
C LEU A 235 -7.53 -8.49 -11.76
N GLN A 236 -8.69 -8.04 -11.28
CA GLN A 236 -8.76 -7.25 -10.03
C GLN A 236 -8.34 -8.06 -8.80
N TYR A 237 -8.66 -9.36 -8.78
CA TYR A 237 -8.26 -10.29 -7.72
C TYR A 237 -6.74 -10.48 -7.69
N ILE A 238 -6.10 -10.71 -8.85
CA ILE A 238 -4.68 -11.05 -8.89
C ILE A 238 -3.76 -9.83 -8.74
N ALA A 239 -4.23 -8.62 -9.07
CA ALA A 239 -3.43 -7.41 -9.12
C ALA A 239 -2.62 -7.13 -7.82
N PRO A 240 -3.21 -7.15 -6.59
CA PRO A 240 -2.44 -6.89 -5.37
C PRO A 240 -1.39 -7.97 -5.10
N TYR A 241 -1.66 -9.22 -5.43
CA TYR A 241 -0.68 -10.32 -5.30
C TYR A 241 0.48 -10.15 -6.29
N ALA A 242 0.18 -9.72 -7.52
CA ALA A 242 1.19 -9.40 -8.53
C ALA A 242 2.11 -8.26 -8.08
N GLY A 243 1.53 -7.16 -7.59
CA GLY A 243 2.31 -6.06 -7.01
C GLY A 243 3.19 -6.50 -5.84
N THR A 244 2.67 -7.39 -4.99
CA THR A 244 3.43 -7.95 -3.86
C THR A 244 4.56 -8.86 -4.33
N ALA A 245 4.36 -9.67 -5.38
CA ALA A 245 5.41 -10.52 -5.94
C ALA A 245 6.59 -9.69 -6.46
N LEU A 246 6.32 -8.54 -7.11
CA LEU A 246 7.38 -7.60 -7.50
C LEU A 246 8.03 -6.94 -6.27
N ALA A 247 7.25 -6.57 -5.24
CA ALA A 247 7.79 -6.03 -3.99
C ALA A 247 8.75 -7.01 -3.31
N GLU A 248 8.39 -8.28 -3.25
CA GLU A 248 9.25 -9.34 -2.70
C GLU A 248 10.56 -9.51 -3.47
N TYR A 249 10.52 -9.38 -4.80
CA TYR A 249 11.75 -9.42 -5.61
C TYR A 249 12.77 -8.39 -5.14
N PHE A 250 12.35 -7.16 -4.88
CA PHE A 250 13.23 -6.12 -4.35
C PHE A 250 13.58 -6.33 -2.87
N MET A 251 12.62 -6.75 -2.04
CA MET A 251 12.86 -7.02 -0.62
C MET A 251 13.94 -8.08 -0.42
N TYR A 252 13.89 -9.18 -1.16
CA TYR A 252 14.93 -10.24 -1.09
C TYR A 252 16.26 -9.83 -1.70
N LYS A 253 16.31 -8.73 -2.47
CA LYS A 253 17.55 -8.06 -2.88
C LYS A 253 18.10 -7.07 -1.83
N GLY A 254 17.50 -7.01 -0.65
CA GLY A 254 17.92 -6.12 0.43
C GLY A 254 17.43 -4.68 0.27
N LYS A 255 16.45 -4.42 -0.62
CA LYS A 255 15.87 -3.09 -0.82
C LYS A 255 14.66 -2.87 0.08
N ASP A 256 14.42 -1.60 0.42
CA ASP A 256 13.19 -1.20 1.08
C ASP A 256 12.12 -0.85 0.05
N VAL A 257 10.91 -1.38 0.24
CA VAL A 257 9.79 -1.19 -0.68
C VAL A 257 8.61 -0.58 0.06
N LEU A 258 7.97 0.41 -0.55
CA LEU A 258 6.67 0.92 -0.14
C LEU A 258 5.62 0.43 -1.14
N ILE A 259 4.63 -0.32 -0.68
CA ILE A 259 3.52 -0.77 -1.52
C ILE A 259 2.19 -0.17 -1.06
N VAL A 260 1.45 0.40 -2.00
CA VAL A 260 0.11 0.95 -1.77
C VAL A 260 -0.92 0.10 -2.49
N TYR A 261 -1.98 -0.31 -1.80
CA TYR A 261 -3.12 -1.04 -2.38
C TYR A 261 -4.35 -0.14 -2.40
N ASP A 262 -4.71 0.41 -3.55
CA ASP A 262 -5.84 1.35 -3.71
C ASP A 262 -6.93 0.77 -4.62
N ASP A 263 -7.98 0.09 -4.09
CA ASP A 263 -8.26 -0.19 -2.70
C ASP A 263 -8.60 -1.69 -2.47
N LEU A 264 -8.39 -2.16 -1.26
CA LEU A 264 -8.70 -3.55 -0.90
C LEU A 264 -10.20 -3.81 -0.70
N THR A 265 -11.04 -2.78 -0.58
CA THR A 265 -12.51 -2.95 -0.58
C THR A 265 -12.96 -3.52 -1.93
N LYS A 266 -12.47 -2.95 -3.04
CA LYS A 266 -12.79 -3.46 -4.39
C LYS A 266 -12.17 -4.82 -4.65
N HIS A 267 -10.98 -5.08 -4.11
CA HIS A 267 -10.38 -6.40 -4.12
C HIS A 267 -11.29 -7.46 -3.47
N ALA A 268 -11.83 -7.16 -2.29
CA ALA A 268 -12.79 -8.05 -1.62
C ALA A 268 -14.08 -8.24 -2.44
N VAL A 269 -14.59 -7.19 -3.08
CA VAL A 269 -15.77 -7.28 -3.96
C VAL A 269 -15.50 -8.18 -5.17
N ALA A 270 -14.35 -8.04 -5.80
CA ALA A 270 -13.95 -8.92 -6.91
C ALA A 270 -13.85 -10.39 -6.45
N TYR A 271 -13.26 -10.64 -5.29
CA TYR A 271 -13.18 -11.99 -4.73
C TYR A 271 -14.56 -12.57 -4.37
N ARG A 272 -15.48 -11.75 -3.84
CA ARG A 272 -16.86 -12.13 -3.60
C ARG A 272 -17.56 -12.55 -4.89
N ALA A 273 -17.41 -11.78 -5.97
CA ALA A 273 -17.98 -12.10 -7.27
C ALA A 273 -17.45 -13.44 -7.79
N LEU A 274 -16.13 -13.66 -7.76
CA LEU A 274 -15.51 -14.92 -8.17
C LEU A 274 -16.00 -16.12 -7.34
N SER A 275 -16.09 -15.92 -6.03
CA SER A 275 -16.51 -17.01 -5.12
C SER A 275 -17.96 -17.40 -5.33
N LEU A 276 -18.85 -16.46 -5.61
CA LEU A 276 -20.25 -16.73 -5.94
C LEU A 276 -20.39 -17.43 -7.29
N LEU A 277 -19.61 -17.05 -8.29
CA LEU A 277 -19.59 -17.69 -9.61
C LEU A 277 -19.00 -19.10 -9.55
N LEU A 278 -18.05 -19.35 -8.63
CA LEU A 278 -17.53 -20.69 -8.33
C LEU A 278 -18.45 -21.50 -7.40
N GLU A 279 -19.67 -20.99 -7.12
CA GLU A 279 -20.69 -21.65 -6.28
C GLU A 279 -20.23 -21.91 -4.83
N ARG A 280 -19.28 -21.14 -4.31
CA ARG A 280 -18.88 -21.22 -2.91
C ARG A 280 -19.96 -20.63 -2.01
N SER A 281 -20.22 -21.26 -0.86
CA SER A 281 -21.24 -20.82 0.07
C SER A 281 -20.96 -19.40 0.59
N PRO A 282 -21.90 -18.46 0.46
CA PRO A 282 -21.75 -17.11 0.97
C PRO A 282 -21.90 -17.05 2.49
N GLY A 283 -21.09 -16.20 3.13
CA GLY A 283 -21.18 -15.84 4.55
C GLY A 283 -21.75 -14.44 4.75
N ARG A 284 -21.23 -13.72 5.77
CA ARG A 284 -21.63 -12.35 6.12
C ARG A 284 -21.44 -11.42 4.92
N GLU A 285 -22.43 -10.58 4.63
CA GLU A 285 -22.46 -9.65 3.50
C GLU A 285 -22.18 -10.31 2.13
N ALA A 286 -22.56 -11.60 2.01
CA ALA A 286 -22.30 -12.45 0.85
C ALA A 286 -20.80 -12.68 0.52
N TYR A 287 -19.90 -12.32 1.41
CA TYR A 287 -18.48 -12.69 1.26
C TYR A 287 -18.26 -14.16 1.58
N PRO A 288 -17.32 -14.83 0.92
CA PRO A 288 -16.96 -16.21 1.28
C PRO A 288 -16.28 -16.25 2.65
N GLY A 289 -16.34 -17.42 3.33
CA GLY A 289 -15.83 -17.58 4.68
C GLY A 289 -14.31 -17.32 4.82
N ASP A 290 -13.57 -17.41 3.74
CA ASP A 290 -12.11 -17.22 3.68
C ASP A 290 -11.67 -15.79 3.30
N VAL A 291 -12.58 -14.82 3.28
CA VAL A 291 -12.23 -13.42 2.93
C VAL A 291 -11.23 -12.79 3.91
N PHE A 292 -11.21 -13.21 5.17
CA PHE A 292 -10.16 -12.82 6.09
C PHE A 292 -8.78 -13.31 5.61
N TYR A 293 -8.71 -14.58 5.22
CA TYR A 293 -7.47 -15.18 4.70
C TYR A 293 -7.00 -14.53 3.39
N LEU A 294 -7.92 -14.05 2.54
CA LEU A 294 -7.61 -13.28 1.35
C LEU A 294 -6.65 -12.12 1.65
N HIS A 295 -6.99 -11.28 2.61
CA HIS A 295 -6.20 -10.11 2.97
C HIS A 295 -5.04 -10.45 3.90
N SER A 296 -5.19 -11.41 4.81
CA SER A 296 -4.12 -11.78 5.74
C SER A 296 -2.93 -12.40 5.02
N ARG A 297 -3.14 -13.35 4.08
CA ARG A 297 -2.05 -13.94 3.29
C ARG A 297 -1.35 -12.94 2.36
N LEU A 298 -2.03 -11.87 1.95
CA LEU A 298 -1.45 -10.77 1.19
C LEU A 298 -0.58 -9.88 2.09
N LEU A 299 -1.17 -9.36 3.16
CA LEU A 299 -0.55 -8.33 4.01
C LEU A 299 0.55 -8.89 4.92
N GLU A 300 0.47 -10.16 5.33
CA GLU A 300 1.52 -10.82 6.11
C GLU A 300 2.86 -10.95 5.36
N ARG A 301 2.85 -10.87 4.04
CA ARG A 301 4.06 -10.84 3.21
C ARG A 301 4.85 -9.54 3.40
N SER A 302 4.19 -8.47 3.86
CA SER A 302 4.83 -7.21 4.20
C SER A 302 5.48 -7.31 5.58
N SER A 303 6.80 -7.18 5.60
CA SER A 303 7.61 -7.34 6.81
C SER A 303 9.00 -6.75 6.59
N ARG A 304 9.81 -6.70 7.63
CA ARG A 304 11.23 -6.42 7.56
C ARG A 304 12.01 -7.70 7.75
N LEU A 305 12.84 -8.03 6.78
CA LEU A 305 13.66 -9.24 6.83
C LEU A 305 14.85 -9.09 7.78
N SER A 306 15.30 -10.21 8.32
CA SER A 306 16.53 -10.30 9.09
C SER A 306 17.75 -10.04 8.19
N ASP A 307 18.87 -9.63 8.81
CA ASP A 307 20.11 -9.33 8.08
C ASP A 307 20.64 -10.55 7.32
N LYS A 308 20.30 -11.76 7.77
CA LYS A 308 20.64 -13.03 7.09
C LYS A 308 19.99 -13.17 5.72
N LEU A 309 18.82 -12.54 5.54
CA LEU A 309 18.05 -12.52 4.28
C LEU A 309 18.20 -11.21 3.52
N GLY A 310 19.22 -10.40 3.84
CA GLY A 310 19.52 -9.15 3.14
C GLY A 310 18.95 -7.89 3.79
N GLY A 311 18.12 -8.02 4.86
CA GLY A 311 17.63 -6.88 5.65
C GLY A 311 16.63 -5.96 4.96
N GLY A 312 16.14 -6.33 3.77
CA GLY A 312 15.13 -5.54 3.03
C GLY A 312 13.76 -5.54 3.71
N SER A 313 12.88 -4.66 3.27
CA SER A 313 11.53 -4.54 3.86
C SER A 313 10.46 -4.26 2.82
N ILE A 314 9.21 -4.64 3.13
CA ILE A 314 8.01 -4.18 2.44
C ILE A 314 7.13 -3.48 3.47
N THR A 315 6.91 -2.19 3.28
CA THR A 315 5.93 -1.39 4.05
C THR A 315 4.65 -1.31 3.24
N ALA A 316 3.53 -1.73 3.82
CA ALA A 316 2.24 -1.75 3.14
C ALA A 316 1.33 -0.63 3.63
N LEU A 317 0.73 0.08 2.68
CA LEU A 317 -0.35 1.04 2.90
C LEU A 317 -1.62 0.53 2.20
N PRO A 318 -2.35 -0.43 2.79
CA PRO A 318 -3.66 -0.80 2.30
C PRO A 318 -4.66 0.33 2.50
N ILE A 319 -5.51 0.56 1.50
CA ILE A 319 -6.60 1.52 1.55
C ILE A 319 -7.92 0.76 1.64
N ILE A 320 -8.77 1.15 2.60
CA ILE A 320 -10.13 0.66 2.75
C ILE A 320 -11.10 1.82 2.67
N GLU A 321 -12.19 1.62 1.92
CA GLU A 321 -13.29 2.56 1.82
C GLU A 321 -14.41 2.17 2.78
N THR A 322 -14.82 3.13 3.64
CA THR A 322 -15.99 2.99 4.51
C THR A 322 -17.20 3.66 3.89
N GLN A 323 -18.36 3.38 4.45
CA GLN A 323 -19.62 4.07 4.15
C GLN A 323 -20.12 4.72 5.43
N ALA A 324 -20.34 6.03 5.40
CA ALA A 324 -20.78 6.82 6.55
C ALA A 324 -19.94 6.65 7.82
N GLY A 325 -18.63 6.46 7.66
CA GLY A 325 -17.68 6.28 8.76
C GLY A 325 -17.79 4.93 9.49
N ASP A 326 -18.56 3.96 8.97
CA ASP A 326 -18.73 2.66 9.63
C ASP A 326 -17.49 1.78 9.53
N VAL A 327 -16.70 1.78 10.60
CA VAL A 327 -15.53 0.93 10.77
C VAL A 327 -15.87 -0.47 11.29
N SER A 328 -17.13 -0.71 11.69
CA SER A 328 -17.64 -2.00 12.19
C SER A 328 -18.12 -2.95 11.08
N ALA A 329 -18.17 -2.47 9.84
CA ALA A 329 -18.46 -3.29 8.66
C ALA A 329 -17.44 -4.43 8.51
N TYR A 330 -17.81 -5.46 7.75
CA TYR A 330 -17.06 -6.73 7.74
C TYR A 330 -15.63 -6.58 7.21
N ILE A 331 -15.43 -5.95 6.06
CA ILE A 331 -14.09 -5.78 5.49
C ILE A 331 -13.20 -4.83 6.30
N PRO A 332 -13.66 -3.63 6.73
CA PRO A 332 -12.91 -2.76 7.63
C PRO A 332 -12.40 -3.49 8.89
N THR A 333 -13.29 -4.18 9.60
CA THR A 333 -12.94 -4.91 10.84
C THR A 333 -11.85 -5.96 10.60
N ASN A 334 -11.95 -6.72 9.50
CA ASN A 334 -10.96 -7.72 9.14
C ASN A 334 -9.59 -7.09 8.91
N VAL A 335 -9.52 -6.02 8.10
CA VAL A 335 -8.23 -5.40 7.74
C VAL A 335 -7.61 -4.65 8.92
N ILE A 336 -8.40 -3.99 9.78
CA ILE A 336 -7.92 -3.39 11.04
C ILE A 336 -7.24 -4.43 11.93
N SER A 337 -7.77 -5.67 11.99
CA SER A 337 -7.18 -6.73 12.80
C SER A 337 -5.88 -7.31 12.22
N ILE A 338 -5.71 -7.28 10.90
CA ILE A 338 -4.52 -7.78 10.20
C ILE A 338 -3.37 -6.77 10.26
N THR A 339 -3.67 -5.47 10.26
CA THR A 339 -2.67 -4.39 10.17
C THR A 339 -2.08 -4.00 11.52
N ASP A 340 -0.94 -3.32 11.49
CA ASP A 340 -0.20 -2.85 12.67
C ASP A 340 -0.65 -1.45 13.12
N GLY A 341 -1.78 -1.00 12.65
CA GLY A 341 -2.42 0.27 12.96
C GLY A 341 -3.29 0.77 11.83
N GLN A 342 -3.98 1.88 12.07
CA GLN A 342 -4.83 2.53 11.09
C GLN A 342 -4.78 4.05 11.20
N ILE A 343 -4.84 4.71 10.03
CA ILE A 343 -5.04 6.14 9.88
C ILE A 343 -6.48 6.34 9.43
N PHE A 344 -7.32 6.85 10.32
CA PHE A 344 -8.73 7.10 10.06
C PHE A 344 -8.92 8.52 9.52
N LEU A 345 -9.46 8.63 8.30
CA LEU A 345 -9.80 9.91 7.66
C LEU A 345 -11.30 10.14 7.79
N GLU A 346 -11.65 11.23 8.50
CA GLU A 346 -13.02 11.57 8.85
C GLU A 346 -13.62 12.58 7.86
N SER A 347 -14.85 12.33 7.40
CA SER A 347 -15.53 13.19 6.42
C SER A 347 -15.81 14.58 6.97
N ASP A 348 -16.25 14.69 8.22
CA ASP A 348 -16.59 15.97 8.85
C ASP A 348 -15.36 16.87 8.98
N LEU A 349 -14.20 16.30 9.33
CA LEU A 349 -12.94 17.03 9.35
C LEU A 349 -12.53 17.48 7.94
N PHE A 350 -12.72 16.63 6.93
CA PHE A 350 -12.39 16.96 5.55
C PHE A 350 -13.23 18.13 5.02
N PHE A 351 -14.54 18.11 5.26
CA PHE A 351 -15.46 19.14 4.79
C PHE A 351 -15.36 20.43 5.62
N SER A 352 -14.94 20.37 6.88
CA SER A 352 -14.61 21.56 7.68
C SER A 352 -13.29 22.23 7.26
N GLY A 353 -12.55 21.64 6.29
CA GLY A 353 -11.31 22.20 5.77
C GLY A 353 -10.04 21.72 6.49
N MET A 354 -10.14 20.75 7.39
CA MET A 354 -8.98 20.07 7.98
C MET A 354 -8.44 19.05 7.00
N ARG A 355 -7.30 19.33 6.37
CA ARG A 355 -6.68 18.45 5.36
C ARG A 355 -5.18 18.35 5.59
N PRO A 356 -4.66 17.12 5.86
CA PRO A 356 -5.36 15.82 5.88
C PRO A 356 -6.35 15.69 7.04
N ALA A 357 -7.45 14.99 6.79
CA ALA A 357 -8.58 14.86 7.71
C ALA A 357 -8.36 13.72 8.74
N VAL A 358 -7.18 13.66 9.33
CA VAL A 358 -6.79 12.58 10.25
C VAL A 358 -7.50 12.74 11.59
N ASN A 359 -8.30 11.75 11.96
CA ASN A 359 -8.90 11.68 13.29
C ASN A 359 -7.87 11.14 14.29
N VAL A 360 -7.45 12.02 15.22
CA VAL A 360 -6.41 11.71 16.22
C VAL A 360 -6.87 10.68 17.26
N GLY A 361 -8.17 10.59 17.52
CA GLY A 361 -8.74 9.65 18.50
C GLY A 361 -8.85 8.22 17.99
N LEU A 362 -9.20 8.04 16.70
CA LEU A 362 -9.42 6.74 16.07
C LEU A 362 -8.19 6.18 15.35
N SER A 363 -7.21 7.02 15.08
CA SER A 363 -5.95 6.62 14.44
C SER A 363 -4.97 6.06 15.46
N VAL A 364 -4.29 4.98 15.09
CA VAL A 364 -3.34 4.26 15.96
C VAL A 364 -2.19 3.72 15.12
N SER A 365 -0.95 3.89 15.59
CA SER A 365 0.20 3.12 15.13
C SER A 365 0.68 2.23 16.28
N ARG A 366 0.70 0.90 16.06
CA ARG A 366 1.16 -0.06 17.08
C ARG A 366 2.68 -0.10 17.21
N VAL A 367 3.40 0.34 16.20
CA VAL A 367 4.87 0.51 16.25
C VAL A 367 5.23 1.79 17.01
N GLY A 368 4.51 2.87 16.78
CA GLY A 368 4.62 4.11 17.51
C GLY A 368 6.03 4.71 17.51
N GLY A 369 6.47 5.23 18.64
CA GLY A 369 7.75 5.92 18.77
C GLY A 369 9.00 5.09 18.49
N ALA A 370 8.90 3.76 18.28
CA ALA A 370 10.01 2.95 17.78
C ALA A 370 10.35 3.24 16.32
N ALA A 371 9.35 3.72 15.56
CA ALA A 371 9.48 4.12 14.15
C ALA A 371 9.68 5.65 14.00
N GLN A 372 10.14 6.34 15.02
CA GLN A 372 10.49 7.77 14.95
C GLN A 372 11.99 7.99 15.12
N THR A 373 12.52 9.02 14.46
CA THR A 373 13.85 9.53 14.79
C THR A 373 13.84 10.13 16.19
N LYS A 374 15.01 10.18 16.83
CA LYS A 374 15.11 10.81 18.17
C LYS A 374 14.71 12.27 18.14
N ALA A 375 15.02 12.99 17.06
CA ALA A 375 14.63 14.38 16.86
C ALA A 375 13.09 14.52 16.80
N MET A 376 12.42 13.74 15.97
CA MET A 376 10.96 13.76 15.85
C MET A 376 10.28 13.40 17.16
N LYS A 377 10.74 12.34 17.83
CA LYS A 377 10.18 11.90 19.11
C LYS A 377 10.26 12.99 20.19
N LYS A 378 11.37 13.74 20.24
CA LYS A 378 11.54 14.85 21.18
C LYS A 378 10.64 16.03 20.84
N ALA A 379 10.55 16.38 19.54
CA ALA A 379 9.77 17.52 19.07
C ALA A 379 8.25 17.31 19.16
N SER A 380 7.77 16.07 18.98
CA SER A 380 6.33 15.73 18.92
C SER A 380 5.75 15.20 20.23
N GLY A 381 6.54 15.09 21.30
CA GLY A 381 6.19 14.33 22.52
C GLY A 381 4.88 14.75 23.20
N SER A 382 4.52 16.04 23.18
CA SER A 382 3.30 16.56 23.82
C SER A 382 2.11 16.73 22.87
N ILE A 383 2.34 16.77 21.54
CA ILE A 383 1.34 17.25 20.57
C ILE A 383 0.01 16.48 20.63
N ARG A 384 0.06 15.17 20.85
CA ARG A 384 -1.13 14.33 20.91
C ARG A 384 -1.98 14.66 22.14
N ILE A 385 -1.34 14.93 23.27
CA ILE A 385 -2.00 15.31 24.53
C ILE A 385 -2.59 16.70 24.38
N ASP A 386 -1.82 17.64 23.84
CA ASP A 386 -2.24 19.02 23.64
C ASP A 386 -3.48 19.11 22.72
N LEU A 387 -3.50 18.31 21.66
CA LEU A 387 -4.65 18.23 20.74
C LEU A 387 -5.87 17.57 21.38
N ALA A 388 -5.69 16.55 22.23
CA ALA A 388 -6.79 15.92 22.97
C ALA A 388 -7.42 16.94 23.92
N GLN A 389 -6.61 17.67 24.70
CA GLN A 389 -7.08 18.73 25.59
C GLN A 389 -7.80 19.84 24.82
N TYR A 390 -7.27 20.27 23.68
CA TYR A 390 -7.93 21.25 22.83
C TYR A 390 -9.33 20.81 22.40
N ARG A 391 -9.49 19.56 21.96
CA ARG A 391 -10.79 19.03 21.54
C ARG A 391 -11.81 18.97 22.69
N GLU A 392 -11.38 18.57 23.85
CA GLU A 392 -12.24 18.58 25.05
C GLU A 392 -12.72 20.01 25.36
N MET A 393 -11.81 20.97 25.35
CA MET A 393 -12.15 22.37 25.59
C MET A 393 -13.04 22.97 24.50
N GLU A 394 -12.80 22.63 23.22
CA GLU A 394 -13.61 23.10 22.09
C GLU A 394 -15.09 22.70 22.25
N VAL A 395 -15.37 21.49 22.73
CA VAL A 395 -16.72 21.03 23.03
C VAL A 395 -17.35 21.87 24.14
N PHE A 396 -16.60 22.19 25.20
CA PHE A 396 -17.10 23.01 26.31
C PHE A 396 -17.41 24.44 25.90
N THR A 397 -16.68 25.01 24.93
CA THR A 397 -16.91 26.38 24.46
C THR A 397 -18.24 26.55 23.73
N GLN A 398 -18.82 25.46 23.20
CA GLN A 398 -20.15 25.51 22.57
C GLN A 398 -21.28 25.75 23.59
N PHE A 399 -21.02 25.47 24.86
CA PHE A 399 -22.00 25.58 25.95
C PHE A 399 -21.75 26.71 26.93
N SER A 400 -20.59 27.38 26.91
CA SER A 400 -20.20 28.44 27.84
C SER A 400 -19.76 29.69 27.12
N SER A 401 -20.36 30.84 27.46
CA SER A 401 -20.03 32.13 26.89
C SER A 401 -18.87 32.86 27.63
N ASP A 402 -18.65 32.51 28.90
CA ASP A 402 -17.61 33.15 29.73
C ASP A 402 -16.47 32.14 29.97
N LEU A 403 -15.34 32.41 29.30
CA LEU A 403 -14.11 31.62 29.43
C LEU A 403 -13.09 32.47 30.22
N ASP A 404 -12.39 31.84 31.14
CA ASP A 404 -11.25 32.42 31.80
C ASP A 404 -10.04 32.59 30.83
N ASP A 405 -9.11 33.46 31.18
CA ASP A 405 -7.98 33.79 30.30
C ASP A 405 -7.02 32.61 30.07
N ALA A 406 -6.92 31.69 31.02
CA ALA A 406 -6.13 30.46 30.86
C ALA A 406 -6.73 29.52 29.81
N THR A 407 -8.06 29.31 29.83
CA THR A 407 -8.79 28.53 28.83
C THR A 407 -8.72 29.17 27.46
N LYS A 408 -8.83 30.50 27.35
CA LYS A 408 -8.65 31.22 26.08
C LYS A 408 -7.24 31.02 25.50
N ALA A 409 -6.20 31.11 26.33
CA ALA A 409 -4.83 30.86 25.90
C ALA A 409 -4.60 29.44 25.42
N GLN A 410 -5.20 28.43 26.10
CA GLN A 410 -5.10 27.03 25.70
C GLN A 410 -5.85 26.75 24.38
N LEU A 411 -7.01 27.40 24.18
CA LEU A 411 -7.76 27.31 22.93
C LEU A 411 -7.00 27.99 21.77
N ALA A 412 -6.38 29.12 22.00
CA ALA A 412 -5.55 29.78 20.99
C ALA A 412 -4.36 28.90 20.59
N TYR A 413 -3.70 28.27 21.55
CA TYR A 413 -2.59 27.33 21.33
C TYR A 413 -3.03 26.10 20.53
N GLY A 414 -4.10 25.42 20.98
CA GLY A 414 -4.62 24.24 20.29
C GLY A 414 -5.13 24.56 18.88
N GLY A 415 -5.80 25.71 18.72
CA GLY A 415 -6.21 26.22 17.41
C GLY A 415 -5.03 26.47 16.46
N CYS A 416 -3.90 26.99 16.99
CA CYS A 416 -2.66 27.12 16.23
C CYS A 416 -2.10 25.76 15.80
N LEU A 417 -2.05 24.76 16.70
CA LEU A 417 -1.62 23.39 16.36
C LEU A 417 -2.48 22.79 15.27
N MET A 418 -3.82 22.95 15.34
CA MET A 418 -4.73 22.46 14.31
C MET A 418 -4.45 23.08 12.93
N GLU A 419 -4.15 24.36 12.85
CA GLU A 419 -3.79 25.01 11.58
C GLU A 419 -2.43 24.54 11.04
N LEU A 420 -1.45 24.30 11.90
CA LEU A 420 -0.14 23.76 11.50
C LEU A 420 -0.24 22.37 10.89
N LEU A 421 -1.15 21.52 11.39
CA LEU A 421 -1.36 20.17 10.87
C LEU A 421 -2.01 20.16 9.48
N LYS A 422 -2.61 21.25 9.03
CA LYS A 422 -3.08 21.38 7.66
C LYS A 422 -1.90 21.42 6.70
N GLN A 423 -1.96 20.64 5.65
CA GLN A 423 -0.89 20.53 4.67
C GLN A 423 -1.47 20.46 3.26
N PRO A 424 -0.99 21.29 2.31
CA PRO A 424 -1.42 21.22 0.92
C PRO A 424 -0.94 19.92 0.28
N LEU A 425 -1.68 19.46 -0.73
CA LEU A 425 -1.35 18.26 -1.49
C LEU A 425 -0.02 18.42 -2.24
N CYS A 426 0.69 17.31 -2.42
CA CYS A 426 1.96 17.24 -3.13
C CYS A 426 3.04 18.19 -2.58
N ASN A 427 3.01 18.43 -1.28
CA ASN A 427 3.99 19.27 -0.59
C ASN A 427 4.46 18.59 0.71
N PRO A 428 5.15 17.44 0.60
CA PRO A 428 5.69 16.77 1.78
C PRO A 428 6.78 17.61 2.42
N LEU A 429 6.82 17.63 3.76
CA LEU A 429 7.84 18.32 4.55
C LEU A 429 9.03 17.40 4.83
N SER A 430 10.23 17.93 4.76
CA SER A 430 11.44 17.23 5.18
C SER A 430 11.46 16.99 6.71
N LEU A 431 12.33 16.09 7.19
CA LEU A 431 12.45 15.81 8.62
C LEU A 431 12.76 17.09 9.41
N HIS A 432 13.77 17.87 8.99
CA HIS A 432 14.13 19.09 9.70
C HIS A 432 13.00 20.13 9.72
N GLN A 433 12.27 20.28 8.61
CA GLN A 433 11.13 21.19 8.54
C GLN A 433 10.02 20.80 9.50
N GLN A 434 9.74 19.51 9.62
CA GLN A 434 8.76 18.99 10.57
C GLN A 434 9.24 19.20 12.02
N VAL A 435 10.50 18.88 12.33
CA VAL A 435 11.08 19.05 13.67
C VAL A 435 11.08 20.50 14.09
N ILE A 436 11.52 21.43 13.23
CA ILE A 436 11.52 22.87 13.49
C ILE A 436 10.09 23.37 13.77
N THR A 437 9.14 22.99 12.90
CA THR A 437 7.72 23.35 13.06
C THR A 437 7.16 22.88 14.40
N LEU A 438 7.37 21.63 14.75
CA LEU A 438 6.83 21.05 15.99
C LEU A 438 7.51 21.62 17.22
N TRP A 439 8.83 21.80 17.18
CA TRP A 439 9.60 22.35 18.30
C TRP A 439 9.21 23.77 18.63
N THR A 440 9.06 24.61 17.61
CA THR A 440 8.59 26.00 17.79
C THR A 440 7.13 26.08 18.24
N ALA A 441 6.27 25.20 17.74
CA ALA A 441 4.87 25.14 18.12
C ALA A 441 4.67 24.68 19.58
N THR A 442 5.31 23.58 19.99
CA THR A 442 5.21 23.04 21.35
C THR A 442 5.78 23.98 22.40
N HIS A 443 6.76 24.83 22.03
CA HIS A 443 7.27 25.93 22.88
C HIS A 443 6.47 27.22 22.76
N LYS A 444 5.25 27.17 22.17
CA LYS A 444 4.28 28.27 22.10
C LYS A 444 4.79 29.51 21.36
N LYS A 445 5.83 29.38 20.51
CA LYS A 445 6.41 30.51 19.76
C LYS A 445 5.49 31.05 18.66
N LEU A 446 4.41 30.32 18.30
CA LEU A 446 3.48 30.66 17.21
C LEU A 446 2.12 31.18 17.71
N VAL A 447 1.88 31.23 19.02
CA VAL A 447 0.57 31.62 19.60
C VAL A 447 0.20 33.08 19.31
N HIS A 448 1.20 33.95 19.06
CA HIS A 448 0.99 35.35 18.72
C HIS A 448 0.48 35.58 17.29
N VAL A 449 0.51 34.56 16.46
CA VAL A 449 0.11 34.62 15.05
C VAL A 449 -1.39 34.39 14.92
N ASP A 450 -2.07 35.21 14.12
CA ASP A 450 -3.50 34.99 13.81
C ASP A 450 -3.70 33.62 13.19
N LYS A 451 -4.76 32.94 13.63
CA LYS A 451 -5.09 31.57 13.18
C LYS A 451 -5.06 31.43 11.65
N LYS A 452 -5.58 32.42 10.91
CA LYS A 452 -5.60 32.40 9.44
C LYS A 452 -4.23 32.59 8.79
N ALA A 453 -3.29 33.18 9.50
CA ALA A 453 -1.94 33.46 9.03
C ALA A 453 -0.92 32.40 9.43
N VAL A 454 -1.24 31.50 10.37
CA VAL A 454 -0.32 30.48 10.92
C VAL A 454 0.37 29.69 9.81
N LYS A 455 -0.37 29.23 8.80
CA LYS A 455 0.21 28.40 7.74
C LYS A 455 1.20 29.16 6.88
N LYS A 456 0.89 30.39 6.52
CA LYS A 456 1.82 31.26 5.79
C LYS A 456 3.05 31.59 6.62
N TYR A 457 2.85 31.94 7.88
CA TYR A 457 3.94 32.21 8.83
C TYR A 457 4.88 31.01 8.98
N GLN A 458 4.32 29.79 9.07
CA GLN A 458 5.11 28.54 9.10
C GLN A 458 5.99 28.42 7.85
N MET A 459 5.41 28.63 6.66
CA MET A 459 6.15 28.50 5.40
C MET A 459 7.27 29.54 5.30
N ASP A 460 6.96 30.79 5.61
CA ASP A 460 7.94 31.91 5.60
C ASP A 460 9.05 31.69 6.63
N MET A 461 8.71 31.13 7.80
CA MET A 461 9.67 30.77 8.85
C MET A 461 10.60 29.64 8.38
N LEU A 462 10.07 28.57 7.80
CA LEU A 462 10.87 27.46 7.27
C LEU A 462 11.80 27.93 6.15
N GLU A 463 11.31 28.77 5.24
CA GLU A 463 12.14 29.37 4.19
C GLU A 463 13.27 30.23 4.80
N TYR A 464 13.01 30.96 5.89
CA TYR A 464 14.04 31.69 6.60
C TYR A 464 15.10 30.76 7.20
N PHE A 465 14.70 29.66 7.84
CA PHE A 465 15.65 28.66 8.34
C PHE A 465 16.51 28.09 7.23
N ASP A 466 15.90 27.69 6.12
CA ASP A 466 16.59 27.05 5.00
C ASP A 466 17.59 28.00 4.31
N ASN A 467 17.28 29.30 4.23
CA ASN A 467 18.11 30.30 3.55
C ASN A 467 19.18 30.93 4.45
N VAL A 468 18.90 31.15 5.73
CA VAL A 468 19.79 31.92 6.64
C VAL A 468 20.58 31.00 7.58
N TYR A 469 19.98 29.87 8.00
CA TYR A 469 20.57 28.93 8.94
C TYR A 469 20.52 27.45 8.42
N PRO A 470 20.99 27.19 7.19
CA PRO A 470 20.90 25.86 6.58
C PRO A 470 21.63 24.76 7.37
N GLU A 471 22.60 25.15 8.21
CA GLU A 471 23.34 24.23 9.08
C GLU A 471 22.43 23.54 10.11
N ILE A 472 21.37 24.22 10.60
CA ILE A 472 20.40 23.63 11.54
C ILE A 472 19.66 22.47 10.87
N GLY A 473 19.17 22.68 9.65
CA GLY A 473 18.48 21.65 8.89
C GLY A 473 19.39 20.46 8.60
N LYS A 474 20.61 20.71 8.16
CA LYS A 474 21.61 19.65 7.89
C LYS A 474 21.94 18.83 9.13
N GLU A 475 22.17 19.49 10.28
CA GLU A 475 22.47 18.81 11.53
C GLU A 475 21.33 17.89 11.97
N ILE A 476 20.05 18.32 11.83
CA ILE A 476 18.89 17.46 12.11
C ILE A 476 18.83 16.27 11.15
N ASP A 477 19.00 16.50 9.85
CA ASP A 477 18.85 15.47 8.84
C ASP A 477 19.98 14.42 8.88
N GLU A 478 21.20 14.82 9.26
CA GLU A 478 22.35 13.90 9.37
C GLU A 478 22.34 13.15 10.71
N SER A 479 22.20 13.88 11.83
CA SER A 479 22.28 13.27 13.18
C SER A 479 21.03 12.50 13.58
N LYS A 480 19.85 12.91 13.06
CA LYS A 480 18.52 12.41 13.46
C LYS A 480 18.23 12.66 14.96
N VAL A 481 18.98 13.57 15.59
CA VAL A 481 18.89 13.90 17.01
C VAL A 481 18.65 15.40 17.18
N LEU A 482 17.83 15.76 18.14
CA LEU A 482 17.63 17.16 18.58
C LEU A 482 18.30 17.32 19.97
N SER A 483 19.54 17.85 19.97
CA SER A 483 20.24 18.22 21.21
C SER A 483 19.55 19.39 21.90
N ASP A 484 19.82 19.62 23.21
CA ASP A 484 19.24 20.76 23.92
C ASP A 484 19.79 22.07 23.35
N GLU A 485 21.08 22.13 23.03
CA GLU A 485 21.74 23.27 22.39
C GLU A 485 21.10 23.62 21.04
N LEU A 486 20.88 22.61 20.19
CA LEU A 486 20.23 22.79 18.90
C LEU A 486 18.77 23.25 19.07
N GLY A 487 18.07 22.69 20.07
CA GLY A 487 16.71 23.11 20.41
C GLY A 487 16.62 24.56 20.84
N GLU A 488 17.56 25.04 21.69
CA GLU A 488 17.66 26.48 22.08
C GLU A 488 17.98 27.37 20.88
N LYS A 489 18.90 26.94 20.01
CA LYS A 489 19.25 27.67 18.78
C LYS A 489 18.02 27.85 17.87
N ILE A 490 17.22 26.80 17.70
CA ILE A 490 15.96 26.85 16.92
C ILE A 490 15.01 27.88 17.50
N LEU A 491 14.84 27.91 18.85
CA LEU A 491 13.96 28.87 19.49
C LEU A 491 14.47 30.33 19.38
N GLN A 492 15.78 30.54 19.47
CA GLN A 492 16.40 31.87 19.26
C GLN A 492 16.17 32.37 17.82
N VAL A 493 16.38 31.51 16.82
CA VAL A 493 16.15 31.87 15.41
C VAL A 493 14.66 32.13 15.13
N ALA A 494 13.76 31.37 15.79
CA ALA A 494 12.33 31.63 15.69
C ALA A 494 11.91 32.96 16.29
N ASP A 495 12.53 33.40 17.43
CA ASP A 495 12.32 34.72 18.01
C ASP A 495 12.87 35.83 17.11
N GLU A 496 14.07 35.67 16.53
CA GLU A 496 14.63 36.58 15.54
C GLU A 496 13.71 36.76 14.32
N PHE A 497 13.17 35.64 13.78
CA PHE A 497 12.22 35.71 12.69
C PHE A 497 10.95 36.48 13.07
N LYS A 498 10.42 36.28 14.29
CA LYS A 498 9.27 37.01 14.81
C LYS A 498 9.51 38.53 14.82
N ASP A 499 10.65 38.95 15.35
CA ASP A 499 10.99 40.38 15.44
C ASP A 499 11.14 41.02 14.04
N ARG A 500 11.73 40.27 13.11
CA ARG A 500 11.84 40.65 11.70
C ARG A 500 10.49 40.74 10.99
N ALA A 501 9.57 39.81 11.27
CA ALA A 501 8.24 39.81 10.70
C ALA A 501 7.36 40.94 11.25
N ALA A 502 7.56 41.34 12.51
CA ALA A 502 6.88 42.46 13.13
C ALA A 502 7.38 43.83 12.63
N ALA A 503 8.60 43.87 12.08
CA ALA A 503 9.21 45.09 11.54
C ALA A 503 8.84 45.37 10.06
N LYS A 504 8.19 44.40 9.37
CA LYS A 504 7.65 44.52 8.01
C LYS A 504 6.16 44.82 8.03
#